data_295a3d4c38eee35203f0cfc14475f0e4
#
_entry.id   295a3d4c38eee35203f0cfc14475f0e4
#
_cell.length_a   1.000
_cell.length_b   1.000
_cell.length_c   1.000
_cell.angle_alpha   90.00
_cell.angle_beta   90.00
_cell.angle_gamma   90.00
#
_symmetry.space_group_name_H-M   'P 1'
#
loop_
_entity.id
_entity.type
_entity.pdbx_description
1 polymer ?
#
loop_
_entity_poly.entity_id
_entity_poly.type
_entity_poly.pdbx_seq_one_letter_code
_entity_poly.pdbx_strand_id
1 'polypeptide(L)' 'MKSIALIGSTGSIGTQTCSVVRRHPDKFRIAALVAGGGNAELFLKQAEEFRPEYAALADERAGEQIKDRMPEIGRAHV' A
#
# COMPACT_ATOMS: atom_id res chain seq x y z
N MET A 1 -6.20 -5.27 17.70
CA MET A 1 -5.47 -4.68 16.57
C MET A 1 -6.44 -4.01 15.62
N LYS A 2 -6.15 -2.79 15.23
CA LYS A 2 -6.99 -2.06 14.28
C LYS A 2 -6.50 -2.25 12.85
N SER A 3 -7.43 -2.53 11.95
CA SER A 3 -7.13 -2.62 10.52
C SER A 3 -7.38 -1.27 9.87
N ILE A 4 -6.46 -0.83 9.05
CA ILE A 4 -6.48 0.47 8.42
C ILE A 4 -6.56 0.30 6.90
N ALA A 5 -7.48 1.01 6.27
CA ALA A 5 -7.52 1.16 4.82
C ALA A 5 -6.87 2.53 4.51
N LEU A 6 -5.73 2.51 3.86
CA LEU A 6 -4.95 3.72 3.61
C LEU A 6 -5.11 4.17 2.18
N ILE A 7 -5.81 5.27 2.00
CA ILE A 7 -6.04 5.89 0.69
C ILE A 7 -5.01 7.01 0.52
N GLY A 8 -4.32 7.03 -0.60
CA GLY A 8 -3.25 7.99 -0.83
C GLY A 8 -1.98 7.61 -0.10
N SER A 9 -1.64 6.32 -0.11
CA SER A 9 -0.56 5.78 0.72
C SER A 9 0.82 6.35 0.42
N THR A 10 1.04 6.84 -0.80
CA THR A 10 2.34 7.41 -1.19
C THR A 10 2.43 8.91 -1.00
N GLY A 11 1.36 9.57 -0.58
CA GLY A 11 1.36 11.01 -0.30
C GLY A 11 1.94 11.31 1.09
N SER A 12 1.99 12.59 1.43
CA SER A 12 2.59 13.02 2.71
C SER A 12 1.89 12.42 3.92
N ILE A 13 0.57 12.48 3.94
CA ILE A 13 -0.21 11.95 5.06
C ILE A 13 -0.10 10.42 5.09
N GLY A 14 -0.14 9.79 3.90
CA GLY A 14 -0.05 8.35 3.80
C GLY A 14 1.28 7.81 4.31
N THR A 15 2.38 8.46 3.95
CA THR A 15 3.71 8.03 4.41
C THR A 15 3.88 8.24 5.90
N GLN A 16 3.30 9.31 6.46
CA GLN A 16 3.30 9.52 7.90
C GLN A 16 2.51 8.45 8.62
N THR A 17 1.37 8.05 8.07
CA THR A 17 0.56 6.98 8.64
C THR A 17 1.32 5.66 8.63
N CYS A 18 2.01 5.36 7.53
CA CYS A 18 2.85 4.16 7.46
C CYS A 18 3.92 4.16 8.54
N SER A 19 4.51 5.32 8.79
CA SER A 19 5.53 5.46 9.85
C SER A 19 4.95 5.13 11.22
N VAL A 20 3.74 5.59 11.50
CA VAL A 20 3.07 5.29 12.79
C VAL A 20 2.78 3.79 12.90
N VAL A 21 2.25 3.18 11.85
CA VAL A 21 1.96 1.74 11.86
C VAL A 21 3.25 0.94 12.08
N ARG A 22 4.32 1.33 11.40
CA ARG A 22 5.61 0.64 11.52
C ARG A 22 6.14 0.65 12.96
N ARG A 23 5.88 1.73 13.69
CA ARG A 23 6.31 1.84 15.10
C ARG A 23 5.39 1.11 16.07
N HIS A 24 4.17 0.77 15.63
CA HIS A 24 3.19 0.12 16.49
C HIS A 24 2.56 -1.10 15.80
N PRO A 25 3.39 -2.09 15.41
CA PRO A 25 2.89 -3.23 14.65
C PRO A 25 1.93 -4.14 15.44
N ASP A 26 1.95 -4.01 16.75
CA ASP A 26 1.07 -4.76 17.64
C ASP A 26 -0.32 -4.11 17.78
N LYS A 27 -0.45 -2.85 17.36
CA LYS A 27 -1.71 -2.10 17.51
C LYS A 27 -2.43 -1.88 16.20
N PHE A 28 -1.71 -1.79 15.09
CA PHE A 28 -2.27 -1.46 13.79
C PHE A 28 -1.75 -2.38 12.71
N ARG A 29 -2.60 -2.65 11.74
CA ARG A 29 -2.18 -3.30 10.51
C ARG A 29 -2.81 -2.57 9.33
N ILE A 30 -2.13 -2.57 8.21
CA ILE A 30 -2.68 -2.00 6.99
C ILE A 30 -3.36 -3.12 6.22
N ALA A 31 -4.69 -3.05 6.13
CA ALA A 31 -5.46 -4.05 5.42
C ALA A 31 -5.61 -3.71 3.94
N ALA A 32 -5.56 -2.43 3.60
CA ALA A 32 -5.70 -1.99 2.21
C ALA A 32 -4.79 -0.81 1.94
N LEU A 33 -4.16 -0.81 0.77
CA LEU A 33 -3.34 0.29 0.27
C LEU A 33 -3.91 0.74 -1.06
N VAL A 34 -4.18 2.03 -1.18
CA VAL A 34 -4.64 2.61 -2.44
C VAL A 34 -3.84 3.88 -2.68
N ALA A 35 -3.34 4.04 -3.89
CA ALA A 35 -2.59 5.23 -4.28
C ALA A 35 -2.91 5.61 -5.72
N GLY A 36 -2.54 6.83 -6.11
CA GLY A 36 -2.82 7.33 -7.45
C GLY A 36 -1.97 6.67 -8.53
N GLY A 37 -0.70 6.46 -8.24
CA GLY A 37 0.23 5.88 -9.20
C GLY A 37 1.43 6.77 -9.52
N GLY A 38 1.49 7.98 -8.95
CA GLY A 38 2.59 8.90 -9.18
C GLY A 38 3.92 8.41 -8.61
N ASN A 39 3.89 7.48 -7.67
CA ASN A 39 5.10 6.89 -7.10
C ASN A 39 4.90 5.39 -6.92
N ALA A 40 4.92 4.68 -8.03
CA ALA A 40 4.67 3.25 -8.03
C ALA A 40 5.74 2.46 -7.28
N GLU A 41 6.99 2.92 -7.32
CA GLU A 41 8.07 2.25 -6.60
C GLU A 41 7.85 2.29 -5.09
N LEU A 42 7.44 3.43 -4.56
CA LEU A 42 7.12 3.53 -3.13
C LEU A 42 5.93 2.66 -2.78
N PHE A 43 4.92 2.64 -3.64
CA PHE A 43 3.75 1.79 -3.44
C PHE A 43 4.15 0.31 -3.34
N LEU A 44 5.05 -0.14 -4.22
CA LEU A 44 5.56 -1.51 -4.15
C LEU A 44 6.24 -1.80 -2.82
N LYS A 45 7.09 -0.87 -2.36
CA LYS A 45 7.76 -1.04 -1.08
C LYS A 45 6.78 -1.14 0.07
N GLN A 46 5.73 -0.32 0.03
CA GLN A 46 4.69 -0.37 1.05
C GLN A 46 3.94 -1.70 1.02
N ALA A 47 3.61 -2.20 -0.17
CA ALA A 47 2.93 -3.47 -0.30
C ALA A 47 3.80 -4.63 0.20
N GLU A 48 5.09 -4.58 -0.07
CA GLU A 48 6.01 -5.60 0.43
C GLU A 48 6.15 -5.58 1.94
N GLU A 49 6.19 -4.38 2.50
CA GLU A 49 6.38 -4.21 3.94
C GLU A 49 5.14 -4.61 4.73
N PHE A 50 3.98 -4.12 4.30
CA PHE A 50 2.76 -4.25 5.10
C PHE A 50 1.89 -5.43 4.70
N ARG A 51 2.11 -6.00 3.53
CA ARG A 51 1.37 -7.18 3.04
C ARG A 51 -0.15 -7.04 3.24
N PRO A 52 -0.76 -5.98 2.68
CA PRO A 52 -2.19 -5.77 2.87
C PRO A 52 -3.01 -6.85 2.16
N GLU A 53 -4.27 -6.98 2.58
CA GLU A 53 -5.18 -7.90 1.91
C GLU A 53 -5.61 -7.38 0.54
N TYR A 54 -5.52 -6.05 0.34
CA TYR A 54 -5.94 -5.40 -0.89
C TYR A 54 -4.96 -4.29 -1.23
N ALA A 55 -4.56 -4.19 -2.48
CA ALA A 55 -3.72 -3.10 -2.95
C ALA A 55 -4.13 -2.70 -4.36
N ALA A 56 -4.24 -1.40 -4.62
CA ALA A 56 -4.66 -0.91 -5.91
C ALA A 56 -4.00 0.43 -6.23
N LEU A 57 -3.69 0.62 -7.51
CA LEU A 57 -3.31 1.93 -8.05
C LEU A 57 -4.44 2.44 -8.93
N ALA A 58 -4.77 3.72 -8.79
CA ALA A 58 -5.82 4.33 -9.59
C ALA A 58 -5.39 4.49 -11.06
N ASP A 59 -4.10 4.69 -11.30
CA ASP A 59 -3.55 4.80 -12.65
C ASP A 59 -3.30 3.40 -13.22
N GLU A 60 -4.07 3.03 -14.23
CA GLU A 60 -3.96 1.71 -14.85
C GLU A 60 -2.58 1.43 -15.42
N ARG A 61 -1.96 2.44 -16.02
CA ARG A 61 -0.64 2.28 -16.63
C ARG A 61 0.42 1.98 -15.57
N ALA A 62 0.38 2.72 -14.48
CA ALA A 62 1.30 2.47 -13.37
C ALA A 62 1.08 1.08 -12.79
N GLY A 63 -0.17 0.67 -12.63
CA GLY A 63 -0.50 -0.66 -12.15
C GLY A 63 0.04 -1.76 -13.05
N GLU A 64 -0.11 -1.60 -14.37
CA GLU A 64 0.43 -2.57 -15.33
C GLU A 64 1.94 -2.70 -15.22
N GLN A 65 2.64 -1.58 -14.98
CA GLN A 65 4.09 -1.58 -14.87
C GLN A 65 4.61 -2.37 -13.67
N ILE A 66 3.83 -2.47 -12.62
CA ILE A 66 4.30 -3.08 -11.38
C ILE A 66 3.63 -4.41 -11.06
N LYS A 67 2.63 -4.82 -11.83
CA LYS A 67 1.83 -5.98 -11.42
C LYS A 67 2.64 -7.27 -11.27
N ASP A 68 3.67 -7.45 -12.09
CA ASP A 68 4.53 -8.63 -12.03
C ASP A 68 5.52 -8.57 -10.87
N ARG A 69 5.67 -7.40 -10.27
CA ARG A 69 6.57 -7.16 -9.15
C ARG A 69 5.84 -7.10 -7.82
N MET A 70 4.50 -7.14 -7.85
CA MET A 70 3.73 -7.09 -6.62
C MET A 70 3.98 -8.33 -5.78
N PRO A 71 4.12 -8.17 -4.45
CA PRO A 71 4.21 -9.33 -3.58
C PRO A 71 2.90 -10.10 -3.59
N GLU A 72 2.96 -11.35 -3.16
CA GLU A 72 1.75 -12.13 -3.03
C GLU A 72 0.93 -11.59 -1.88
N ILE A 73 -0.24 -11.06 -2.20
CA ILE A 73 -1.18 -10.53 -1.21
C ILE A 73 -2.56 -11.09 -1.54
N GLY A 74 -3.50 -10.92 -0.61
CA GLY A 74 -4.81 -11.49 -0.78
C GLY A 74 -5.51 -11.04 -2.05
N ARG A 75 -5.37 -9.75 -2.40
CA ARG A 75 -5.91 -9.20 -3.64
C ARG A 75 -5.04 -8.05 -4.11
N ALA A 76 -4.83 -7.98 -5.42
CA ALA A 76 -4.16 -6.87 -6.06
C ALA A 76 -4.94 -6.45 -7.28
N HIS A 77 -5.18 -5.15 -7.41
CA HIS A 77 -5.88 -4.57 -8.55
C HIS A 77 -5.09 -3.43 -9.15
N VAL A 78 -5.25 -3.24 -10.42
CA VAL A 78 -4.62 -2.16 -11.15
C VAL A 78 -5.65 -1.40 -11.99
#